data_9f793a1bac73ee9c0c85549401911602
#
_entry.id   9f793a1bac73ee9c0c85549401911602
#
_cell.length_a   1.000
_cell.length_b   1.000
_cell.length_c   1.000
_cell.angle_alpha   90.00
_cell.angle_beta   90.00
_cell.angle_gamma   90.00
#
_symmetry.space_group_name_H-M   'P 1'
#
loop_
_entity.id
_entity.type
_entity.pdbx_description
1 polymer ?
#
loop_
_entity_poly.entity_id
_entity_poly.type
_entity_poly.pdbx_seq_one_letter_code
_entity_poly.pdbx_strand_id
1 'polypeptide(L)'
;MVGKYRHNVDPKGRLFVPAKLREELGDSFYVTLGLEHCLSVYTEAGWQAIVDKYNALPLSQARKMRFLFANAAKCEPDKQGRFLIPAELREYAGLRDEVTFLGQAGHAEIWDSATYDALEAETLTPEYMASVMEELDF
;
A
#
# COMPACT_ATOMS: atom_id res chain seq x y z
N MET A 1 2.59 -1.15 -11.22
CA MET A 1 3.25 -2.11 -10.29
C MET A 1 2.50 -3.43 -10.30
N VAL A 2 3.22 -4.53 -10.35
CA VAL A 2 2.64 -5.90 -10.35
C VAL A 2 3.47 -6.83 -9.47
N GLY A 3 2.87 -7.92 -9.05
CA GLY A 3 3.54 -9.00 -8.33
C GLY A 3 3.38 -8.95 -6.82
N LYS A 4 3.89 -9.99 -6.17
CA LYS A 4 3.93 -10.13 -4.71
C LYS A 4 5.38 -10.27 -4.29
N TYR A 5 5.77 -9.55 -3.24
CA TYR A 5 7.14 -9.57 -2.72
C TYR A 5 7.10 -9.66 -1.20
N ARG A 6 7.78 -10.66 -0.64
CA ARG A 6 7.81 -10.87 0.80
C ARG A 6 9.10 -10.33 1.40
N HIS A 7 8.98 -9.61 2.48
CA HIS A 7 10.11 -9.07 3.24
C HIS A 7 9.77 -9.08 4.73
N ASN A 8 10.79 -8.93 5.57
CA ASN A 8 10.60 -8.85 7.01
C ASN A 8 10.78 -7.41 7.49
N VAL A 9 9.90 -6.99 8.40
CA VAL A 9 10.06 -5.73 9.11
C VAL A 9 11.15 -5.93 10.16
N ASP A 10 12.15 -5.05 10.19
CA ASP A 10 13.21 -5.15 11.18
C ASP A 10 12.76 -4.62 12.55
N PRO A 11 13.57 -4.85 13.63
CA PRO A 11 13.18 -4.42 14.97
C PRO A 11 12.94 -2.92 15.12
N LYS A 12 13.48 -2.10 14.20
CA LYS A 12 13.29 -0.65 14.20
C LYS A 12 12.09 -0.20 13.36
N GLY A 13 11.35 -1.14 12.78
CA GLY A 13 10.19 -0.83 11.94
C GLY A 13 10.55 -0.49 10.49
N ARG A 14 11.75 -0.85 10.05
CA ARG A 14 12.20 -0.60 8.68
C ARG A 14 11.90 -1.80 7.78
N LEU A 15 11.67 -1.50 6.51
CA LEU A 15 11.33 -2.49 5.50
C LEU A 15 12.08 -2.15 4.21
N PHE A 16 12.60 -3.18 3.53
CA PHE A 16 13.20 -2.96 2.22
C PHE A 16 12.14 -2.70 1.18
N VAL A 17 12.41 -1.75 0.30
CA VAL A 17 11.62 -1.61 -0.93
C VAL A 17 11.93 -2.82 -1.81
N PRO A 18 10.94 -3.56 -2.30
CA PRO A 18 11.20 -4.65 -3.24
C PRO A 18 12.01 -4.16 -4.43
N ALA A 19 13.08 -4.87 -4.77
CA ALA A 19 14.01 -4.44 -5.82
C ALA A 19 13.31 -4.14 -7.14
N LYS A 20 12.30 -4.94 -7.50
CA LYS A 20 11.55 -4.76 -8.74
C LYS A 20 10.60 -3.56 -8.73
N LEU A 21 10.34 -2.97 -7.58
CA LEU A 21 9.50 -1.78 -7.47
C LEU A 21 10.30 -0.49 -7.25
N ARG A 22 11.62 -0.60 -7.03
CA ARG A 22 12.46 0.56 -6.69
C ARG A 22 12.46 1.64 -7.75
N GLU A 23 12.57 1.24 -9.02
CA GLU A 23 12.62 2.20 -10.12
C GLU A 23 11.31 2.99 -10.22
N GLU A 24 10.20 2.30 -10.13
CA GLU A 24 8.87 2.93 -10.24
C GLU A 24 8.55 3.80 -9.04
N LEU A 25 8.86 3.33 -7.82
CA LEU A 25 8.63 4.11 -6.59
C LEU A 25 9.57 5.31 -6.46
N GLY A 26 10.79 5.20 -6.98
CA GLY A 26 11.74 6.29 -6.97
C GLY A 26 12.37 6.55 -5.60
N ASP A 27 12.94 7.74 -5.45
CA ASP A 27 13.68 8.14 -4.25
C ASP A 27 12.78 8.55 -3.08
N SER A 28 11.52 8.85 -3.35
CA SER A 28 10.54 9.13 -2.31
C SER A 28 9.15 8.72 -2.77
N PHE A 29 8.36 8.27 -1.81
CA PHE A 29 6.99 7.84 -2.04
C PHE A 29 6.18 8.03 -0.75
N TYR A 30 4.88 7.83 -0.83
CA TYR A 30 3.99 8.04 0.31
C TYR A 30 3.33 6.73 0.73
N VAL A 31 3.25 6.51 2.04
CA VAL A 31 2.54 5.38 2.63
C VAL A 31 1.43 5.93 3.51
N THR A 32 0.25 5.40 3.38
CA THR A 32 -0.91 5.81 4.19
C THR A 32 -1.83 4.62 4.44
N LEU A 33 -2.92 4.88 5.14
CA LEU A 33 -3.93 3.86 5.42
C LEU A 33 -4.50 3.31 4.12
N GLY A 34 -4.52 1.99 4.01
CA GLY A 34 -5.23 1.31 2.92
C GLY A 34 -6.69 1.07 3.31
N LEU A 35 -7.47 0.69 2.33
CA LEU A 35 -8.81 0.17 2.56
C LEU A 35 -8.70 -1.19 3.15
N GLU A 36 -9.26 -1.82 3.91
CA GLU A 36 -9.06 -3.15 4.52
C GLU A 36 -7.79 -3.15 5.37
N HIS A 37 -7.48 -3.24 6.35
CA HIS A 37 -6.33 -3.36 7.25
C HIS A 37 -4.99 -3.62 6.54
N CYS A 38 -4.68 -2.77 5.59
CA CYS A 38 -3.41 -2.77 4.88
C CYS A 38 -2.92 -1.33 4.72
N LEU A 39 -1.75 -1.16 4.12
CA LEU A 39 -1.22 0.17 3.79
C LEU A 39 -1.20 0.33 2.28
N SER A 40 -1.47 1.55 1.83
CA SER A 40 -1.33 1.93 0.43
C SER A 40 -0.03 2.69 0.23
N VAL A 41 0.66 2.36 -0.86
CA VAL A 41 1.94 2.98 -1.24
C VAL A 41 1.76 3.67 -2.57
N TYR A 42 2.02 4.98 -2.61
CA TYR A 42 1.85 5.79 -3.81
C TYR A 42 3.17 6.41 -4.23
N THR A 43 3.43 6.43 -5.52
CA THR A 43 4.52 7.24 -6.08
C THR A 43 4.24 8.71 -5.81
N GLU A 44 5.23 9.58 -5.97
CA GLU A 44 5.01 11.03 -5.86
C GLU A 44 3.93 11.51 -6.83
N ALA A 45 3.96 11.02 -8.07
CA ALA A 45 2.96 11.38 -9.06
C ALA A 45 1.56 10.88 -8.67
N GLY A 46 1.45 9.64 -8.18
CA GLY A 46 0.18 9.09 -7.73
C GLY A 46 -0.38 9.84 -6.53
N TRP A 47 0.48 10.22 -5.60
CA TRP A 47 0.08 11.02 -4.44
C TRP A 47 -0.39 12.41 -4.86
N GLN A 48 0.34 13.06 -5.79
CA GLN A 48 -0.05 14.38 -6.28
C GLN A 48 -1.42 14.35 -6.96
N ALA A 49 -1.73 13.30 -7.69
CA ALA A 49 -3.06 13.13 -8.29
C ALA A 49 -4.16 13.07 -7.22
N ILE A 50 -3.91 12.40 -6.10
CA ILE A 50 -4.84 12.37 -4.96
C ILE A 50 -4.99 13.77 -4.35
N VAL A 51 -3.88 14.47 -4.15
CA VAL A 51 -3.89 15.85 -3.62
C VAL A 51 -4.69 16.77 -4.51
N ASP A 52 -4.48 16.70 -5.82
CA ASP A 52 -5.19 17.54 -6.79
C ASP A 52 -6.70 17.28 -6.73
N LYS A 53 -7.09 16.02 -6.67
CA LYS A 53 -8.49 15.65 -6.57
C LYS A 53 -9.10 16.13 -5.24
N TYR A 54 -8.36 15.99 -4.15
CA TYR A 54 -8.79 16.48 -2.84
C TYR A 54 -9.01 17.99 -2.85
N ASN A 55 -8.08 18.73 -3.43
CA ASN A 55 -8.14 20.19 -3.48
C ASN A 55 -9.31 20.71 -4.34
N ALA A 56 -9.83 19.88 -5.24
CA ALA A 56 -10.98 20.22 -6.06
C ALA A 56 -12.33 19.92 -5.38
N LEU A 57 -12.33 19.25 -4.23
CA LEU A 57 -13.55 18.91 -3.51
C LEU A 57 -14.12 20.12 -2.76
N PRO A 58 -15.45 20.21 -2.64
CA PRO A 58 -16.06 21.15 -1.70
C PRO A 58 -15.58 20.87 -0.28
N LEU A 59 -15.46 21.92 0.53
CA LEU A 59 -14.92 21.78 1.89
C LEU A 59 -15.65 20.73 2.73
N SER A 60 -16.96 20.64 2.62
CA SER A 60 -17.78 19.67 3.36
C SER A 60 -17.41 18.22 3.01
N GLN A 61 -16.96 17.96 1.79
CA GLN A 61 -16.51 16.65 1.35
C GLN A 61 -15.03 16.42 1.66
N ALA A 62 -14.21 17.45 1.47
CA ALA A 62 -12.78 17.38 1.76
C ALA A 62 -12.51 16.97 3.21
N ARG A 63 -13.30 17.46 4.16
CA ARG A 63 -13.15 17.11 5.57
C ARG A 63 -13.24 15.60 5.84
N LYS A 64 -14.00 14.88 5.03
CA LYS A 64 -14.18 13.44 5.17
C LYS A 64 -12.92 12.65 4.83
N MET A 65 -11.98 13.27 4.10
CA MET A 65 -10.71 12.66 3.69
C MET A 65 -9.56 12.98 4.65
N ARG A 66 -9.83 13.65 5.76
CA ARG A 66 -8.78 14.06 6.71
C ARG A 66 -7.91 12.89 7.15
N PHE A 67 -8.51 11.72 7.38
CA PHE A 67 -7.80 10.52 7.83
C PHE A 67 -6.65 10.14 6.90
N LEU A 68 -6.84 10.31 5.59
CA LEU A 68 -5.84 9.88 4.61
C LEU A 68 -4.56 10.70 4.72
N PHE A 69 -4.70 12.03 4.80
CA PHE A 69 -3.53 12.92 4.86
C PHE A 69 -2.92 12.98 6.24
N ALA A 70 -3.73 12.95 7.29
CA ALA A 70 -3.23 13.00 8.66
C ALA A 70 -2.36 11.82 9.03
N ASN A 71 -2.59 10.66 8.40
CA ASN A 71 -1.86 9.43 8.68
C ASN A 71 -0.84 9.07 7.59
N ALA A 72 -0.64 9.93 6.61
CA ALA A 72 0.33 9.67 5.56
C ALA A 72 1.76 9.96 6.03
N ALA A 73 2.70 9.18 5.52
CA ALA A 73 4.11 9.39 5.75
C ALA A 73 4.85 9.46 4.42
N LYS A 74 5.66 10.49 4.25
CA LYS A 74 6.60 10.55 3.13
C LYS A 74 7.80 9.69 3.48
N CYS A 75 8.12 8.72 2.63
CA CYS A 75 9.18 7.77 2.86
C CYS A 75 10.32 8.01 1.88
N GLU A 76 11.54 8.06 2.41
CA GLU A 76 12.77 8.22 1.62
C GLU A 76 13.68 7.05 1.99
N PRO A 77 13.82 6.03 1.12
CA PRO A 77 14.68 4.90 1.44
C PRO A 77 16.12 5.32 1.68
N ASP A 78 16.78 4.65 2.61
CA ASP A 78 18.19 4.86 2.89
C ASP A 78 19.06 4.25 1.77
N LYS A 79 20.39 4.32 1.93
CA LYS A 79 21.33 3.80 0.94
C LYS A 79 21.18 2.31 0.69
N GLN A 80 20.62 1.58 1.65
CA GLN A 80 20.39 0.13 1.53
C GLN A 80 19.01 -0.19 0.95
N GLY A 81 18.19 0.82 0.68
CA GLY A 81 16.84 0.63 0.15
C GLY A 81 15.79 0.37 1.22
N ARG A 82 16.07 0.71 2.48
CA ARG A 82 15.14 0.53 3.60
C ARG A 82 14.42 1.84 3.91
N PHE A 83 13.16 1.74 4.31
CA PHE A 83 12.38 2.88 4.77
C PHE A 83 11.65 2.53 6.06
N LEU A 84 11.37 3.54 6.88
CA LEU A 84 10.68 3.38 8.14
C LEU A 84 9.17 3.45 7.92
N ILE A 85 8.45 2.47 8.47
CA ILE A 85 6.99 2.52 8.54
C ILE A 85 6.66 3.02 9.95
N PRO A 86 5.98 4.18 10.10
CA PRO A 86 5.58 4.68 11.40
C PRO A 86 4.78 3.64 12.20
N ALA A 87 4.98 3.64 13.51
CA ALA A 87 4.36 2.66 14.39
C ALA A 87 2.83 2.63 14.28
N GLU A 88 2.20 3.80 14.13
CA GLU A 88 0.74 3.87 13.99
C GLU A 88 0.23 3.17 12.73
N LEU A 89 0.99 3.27 11.63
CA LEU A 89 0.63 2.58 10.39
C LEU A 89 0.84 1.07 10.52
N ARG A 90 1.94 0.65 11.16
CA ARG A 90 2.17 -0.78 11.42
C ARG A 90 1.05 -1.37 12.27
N GLU A 91 0.61 -0.65 13.27
CA GLU A 91 -0.47 -1.08 14.15
C GLU A 91 -1.80 -1.18 13.40
N TYR A 92 -2.14 -0.17 12.61
CA TYR A 92 -3.36 -0.17 11.81
C TYR A 92 -3.44 -1.39 10.89
N ALA A 93 -2.35 -1.71 10.21
CA ALA A 93 -2.29 -2.83 9.26
C ALA A 93 -1.96 -4.17 9.93
N GLY A 94 -1.73 -4.18 11.25
CA GLY A 94 -1.40 -5.40 11.97
C GLY A 94 -0.11 -6.06 11.50
N LEU A 95 0.86 -5.26 11.03
CA LEU A 95 2.13 -5.79 10.54
C LEU A 95 2.95 -6.37 11.69
N ARG A 96 3.34 -7.63 11.56
CA ARG A 96 4.17 -8.32 12.56
C ARG A 96 5.58 -8.46 12.03
N ASP A 97 5.98 -9.65 11.64
CA ASP A 97 7.35 -9.91 11.18
C ASP A 97 7.43 -9.87 9.65
N GLU A 98 6.72 -10.79 8.99
CA GLU A 98 6.73 -10.89 7.55
C GLU A 98 5.58 -10.09 6.95
N VAL A 99 5.89 -9.31 5.92
CA VAL A 99 4.92 -8.53 5.18
C VAL A 99 4.99 -8.89 3.70
N THR A 100 3.88 -8.64 3.01
CA THR A 100 3.76 -8.84 1.58
C THR A 100 3.46 -7.50 0.92
N PHE A 101 4.33 -7.11 -0.01
CA PHE A 101 4.06 -6.02 -0.93
C PHE A 101 3.27 -6.56 -2.10
N LEU A 102 2.18 -5.89 -2.45
CA LEU A 102 1.38 -6.21 -3.62
C LEU A 102 1.45 -5.07 -4.62
N GLY A 103 1.83 -5.35 -5.86
CA GLY A 103 1.63 -4.40 -6.95
C GLY A 103 0.14 -4.36 -7.31
N GLN A 104 -0.42 -3.17 -7.39
CA GLN A 104 -1.82 -2.95 -7.70
C GLN A 104 -1.97 -1.94 -8.84
N ALA A 105 -1.25 -2.20 -9.94
CA ALA A 105 -1.19 -1.34 -11.12
C ALA A 105 -0.61 0.05 -10.78
N GLY A 106 -1.44 1.05 -10.48
CA GLY A 106 -0.99 2.41 -10.22
C GLY A 106 -0.42 2.67 -8.84
N HIS A 107 -0.53 1.71 -7.92
CA HIS A 107 -0.01 1.83 -6.56
C HIS A 107 0.39 0.45 -6.03
N ALA A 108 0.85 0.38 -4.80
CA ALA A 108 1.12 -0.87 -4.13
C ALA A 108 0.41 -0.92 -2.78
N GLU A 109 0.31 -2.11 -2.21
CA GLU A 109 -0.21 -2.32 -0.87
C GLU A 109 0.80 -3.08 -0.04
N ILE A 110 0.79 -2.84 1.27
CA ILE A 110 1.60 -3.61 2.23
C ILE A 110 0.65 -4.29 3.20
N TRP A 111 0.78 -5.61 3.28
CA TRP A 111 -0.05 -6.47 4.13
C TRP A 111 0.81 -7.27 5.07
N ASP A 112 0.27 -7.57 6.25
CA ASP A 112 0.81 -8.68 7.04
C ASP A 112 0.67 -9.96 6.22
N SER A 113 1.74 -10.73 6.06
CA SER A 113 1.74 -11.88 5.16
C SER A 113 0.70 -12.93 5.51
N ALA A 114 0.57 -13.26 6.80
CA ALA A 114 -0.41 -14.28 7.22
C ALA A 114 -1.84 -13.82 6.92
N THR A 115 -2.13 -12.54 7.15
CA THR A 115 -3.45 -11.96 6.87
C THR A 115 -3.76 -12.00 5.38
N TYR A 116 -2.80 -11.59 4.55
CA TYR A 116 -3.01 -11.61 3.11
C TYR A 116 -3.15 -13.02 2.55
N ASP A 117 -2.32 -13.96 3.02
CA ASP A 117 -2.38 -15.35 2.56
C ASP A 117 -3.74 -15.98 2.86
N ALA A 118 -4.32 -15.68 4.01
CA ALA A 118 -5.65 -16.17 4.37
C ALA A 118 -6.73 -15.58 3.45
N LEU A 119 -6.63 -14.28 3.16
CA LEU A 119 -7.56 -13.61 2.24
C LEU A 119 -7.45 -14.18 0.82
N GLU A 120 -6.25 -14.34 0.32
CA GLU A 120 -6.01 -14.85 -1.02
C GLU A 120 -6.50 -16.29 -1.18
N ALA A 121 -6.33 -17.12 -0.15
CA ALA A 121 -6.80 -18.51 -0.19
C ALA A 121 -8.30 -18.64 -0.42
N GLU A 122 -9.09 -17.67 0.01
CA GLU A 122 -10.53 -17.65 -0.18
C GLU A 122 -10.94 -17.27 -1.61
N THR A 123 -10.11 -16.51 -2.31
CA THR A 123 -10.46 -15.89 -3.59
C THR A 123 -9.70 -16.46 -4.79
N LEU A 124 -8.64 -17.23 -4.54
CA LEU A 124 -7.78 -17.73 -5.61
C LEU A 124 -8.29 -19.08 -6.16
N THR A 125 -9.51 -19.06 -6.68
CA THR A 125 -10.11 -20.20 -7.38
C THR A 125 -10.53 -19.77 -8.78
N PRO A 126 -10.43 -20.68 -9.79
CA PRO A 126 -10.87 -20.35 -11.14
C PRO A 126 -12.32 -19.88 -11.21
N GLU A 127 -13.19 -20.49 -10.41
CA GLU A 127 -14.62 -20.16 -10.39
C GLU A 127 -14.86 -18.74 -9.89
N TYR A 128 -14.21 -18.36 -8.80
CA TYR A 128 -14.32 -17.01 -8.25
C TYR A 128 -13.76 -15.97 -9.23
N MET A 129 -12.57 -16.23 -9.76
CA MET A 129 -11.93 -15.29 -10.70
C MET A 129 -12.77 -15.07 -11.94
N ALA A 130 -13.31 -16.15 -12.53
CA ALA A 130 -14.18 -16.05 -13.69
C ALA A 130 -15.45 -15.26 -13.40
N SER A 131 -16.06 -15.48 -12.24
CA SER A 131 -17.24 -14.76 -11.79
C SER A 131 -17.00 -13.26 -11.67
N VAL A 132 -15.88 -12.87 -11.07
CA VAL A 132 -15.52 -11.45 -10.90
C VAL A 132 -15.24 -10.80 -12.26
N MET A 133 -14.49 -11.46 -13.12
CA MET A 133 -14.17 -10.92 -14.43
C MET A 133 -15.41 -10.72 -15.29
N GLU A 134 -16.36 -11.65 -15.22
CA GLU A 134 -17.63 -11.49 -15.91
C GLU A 134 -18.44 -10.33 -15.34
N GLU A 135 -18.54 -10.23 -14.01
CA GLU A 135 -19.25 -9.14 -13.34
C GLU A 135 -18.70 -7.77 -13.72
N LEU A 136 -17.37 -7.66 -13.81
CA LEU A 136 -16.67 -6.39 -14.09
C LEU A 136 -16.37 -6.18 -15.57
N ASP A 137 -16.83 -7.06 -16.41
CA ASP A 137 -16.75 -6.94 -17.87
C ASP A 137 -15.32 -6.97 -18.41
N PHE A 138 -14.51 -7.90 -17.88
CA PHE A 138 -13.16 -8.12 -18.37
C PHE A 138 -13.07 -9.25 -19.38
#